data_2f351d6799413a69300a9c45d9711bda
#
_entry.id   2f351d6799413a69300a9c45d9711bda
#
_cell.length_a   1.000
_cell.length_b   1.000
_cell.length_c   1.000
_cell.angle_alpha   90.00
_cell.angle_beta   90.00
_cell.angle_gamma   90.00
#
_symmetry.space_group_name_H-M   'P 1'
#
loop_
_entity.id
_entity.type
_entity.pdbx_description
1 polymer ?
#
loop_
_entity_poly.entity_id
_entity_poly.type
_entity_poly.pdbx_seq_one_letter_code
_entity_poly.pdbx_strand_id
1 'polypeptide(L)'
;MRRQHEGMVCVTLGSRGSMLLVNDKLYEAPAFRVEAVDTTGAGDVFRGALLFSLLRGDAPEVMLRFANAAAALSCTREGAIGGVPALKEIEQVMAQP
;
A
#
# COMPACT_ATOMS: atom_id res chain seq x y z
N MET A 1 24.38 -2.82 -16.18
CA MET A 1 23.21 -2.52 -17.00
C MET A 1 21.96 -2.44 -16.14
N ARG A 2 21.13 -1.50 -16.43
CA ARG A 2 19.90 -1.33 -15.65
C ARG A 2 18.70 -1.80 -16.44
N ARG A 3 17.86 -2.59 -15.81
CA ARG A 3 16.58 -2.98 -16.37
C ARG A 3 15.49 -2.11 -15.78
N GLN A 4 14.34 -2.09 -16.42
CA GLN A 4 13.24 -1.23 -15.98
C GLN A 4 12.85 -1.49 -14.54
N HIS A 5 12.74 -2.74 -14.16
CA HIS A 5 12.31 -3.09 -12.81
C HIS A 5 13.37 -2.81 -11.76
N GLU A 6 14.61 -2.62 -12.17
CA GLU A 6 15.69 -2.32 -11.24
C GLU A 6 15.57 -0.93 -10.65
N GLY A 7 14.79 -0.08 -11.28
CA GLY A 7 14.59 1.25 -10.78
C GLY A 7 13.51 1.40 -9.74
N MET A 8 12.88 0.28 -9.31
CA MET A 8 11.78 0.37 -8.38
C MET A 8 12.16 -0.26 -7.04
N VAL A 9 12.13 0.54 -5.98
CA VAL A 9 12.38 0.08 -4.62
C VAL A 9 11.29 0.66 -3.72
N CYS A 10 10.64 -0.20 -2.96
CA CYS A 10 9.58 0.23 -2.06
C CYS A 10 9.99 -0.03 -0.62
N VAL A 11 9.81 0.98 0.23
CA VAL A 11 10.12 0.88 1.65
C VAL A 11 8.87 1.24 2.45
N THR A 12 8.48 0.37 3.37
CA THR A 12 7.37 0.64 4.27
C THR A 12 7.91 1.19 5.58
N LEU A 13 7.24 2.19 6.12
CA LEU A 13 7.66 2.89 7.32
C LEU A 13 6.65 2.74 8.47
N GLY A 14 5.86 1.68 8.42
CA GLY A 14 4.85 1.43 9.45
C GLY A 14 3.81 2.54 9.49
N SER A 15 3.56 3.09 10.67
CA SER A 15 2.55 4.14 10.84
C SER A 15 2.91 5.44 10.12
N ARG A 16 4.15 5.56 9.64
CA ARG A 16 4.60 6.76 8.93
C ARG A 16 4.33 6.72 7.45
N GLY A 17 3.86 5.58 6.93
CA GLY A 17 3.52 5.46 5.53
C GLY A 17 4.54 4.67 4.74
N SER A 18 4.75 5.05 3.49
CA SER A 18 5.64 4.31 2.60
C SER A 18 6.32 5.23 1.61
N MET A 19 7.41 4.74 1.03
CA MET A 19 8.18 5.44 0.02
C MET A 19 8.40 4.50 -1.16
N LEU A 20 8.41 5.07 -2.35
CA LEU A 20 8.66 4.31 -3.57
C LEU A 20 9.65 5.08 -4.42
N LEU A 21 10.76 4.44 -4.74
CA LEU A 21 11.77 5.01 -5.62
C LEU A 21 11.64 4.35 -6.98
N VAL A 22 11.35 5.15 -8.01
CA VAL A 22 11.19 4.65 -9.37
C VAL A 22 12.05 5.50 -10.29
N ASN A 23 13.03 4.87 -10.93
CA ASN A 23 13.91 5.56 -11.88
C ASN A 23 14.47 6.86 -11.32
N ASP A 24 15.01 6.77 -10.10
CA ASP A 24 15.65 7.90 -9.40
C ASP A 24 14.67 8.97 -8.94
N LYS A 25 13.37 8.73 -9.03
CA LYS A 25 12.37 9.66 -8.55
C LYS A 25 11.70 9.06 -7.31
N LEU A 26 11.64 9.86 -6.25
CA LEU A 26 11.09 9.42 -4.97
C LEU A 26 9.64 9.84 -4.82
N TYR A 27 8.81 8.90 -4.44
CA TYR A 27 7.40 9.14 -4.12
C TYR A 27 7.18 8.74 -2.67
N GLU A 28 6.35 9.49 -1.98
CA GLU A 28 6.02 9.21 -0.58
C GLU A 28 4.52 9.33 -0.38
N ALA A 29 3.99 8.51 0.50
CA ALA A 29 2.59 8.62 0.88
C ALA A 29 2.47 8.30 2.36
N PRO A 30 1.74 9.13 3.12
CA PRO A 30 1.53 8.86 4.55
C PRO A 30 0.57 7.69 4.73
N ALA A 31 0.68 7.04 5.87
CA ALA A 31 -0.26 5.98 6.22
C ALA A 31 -1.62 6.60 6.53
N PHE A 32 -2.68 5.86 6.23
CA PHE A 32 -4.02 6.26 6.64
C PHE A 32 -4.19 5.95 8.12
N ARG A 33 -4.83 6.85 8.84
CA ARG A 33 -5.06 6.67 10.27
C ARG A 33 -6.25 5.75 10.48
N VAL A 34 -6.02 4.69 11.22
CA VAL A 34 -7.06 3.73 11.58
C VAL A 34 -6.82 3.25 12.99
N GLU A 35 -7.85 2.73 13.62
CA GLU A 35 -7.73 2.08 14.90
C GLU A 35 -7.37 0.63 14.67
N ALA A 36 -6.13 0.29 14.92
CA ALA A 36 -5.62 -1.04 14.60
C ALA A 36 -6.14 -2.07 15.59
N VAL A 37 -6.70 -3.15 15.07
CA VAL A 37 -7.12 -4.31 15.85
C VAL A 37 -6.04 -5.38 15.75
N ASP A 38 -5.50 -5.59 14.57
CA ASP A 38 -4.53 -6.65 14.33
C ASP A 38 -3.67 -6.25 13.14
N THR A 39 -2.36 -6.18 13.35
CA THR A 39 -1.41 -5.84 12.28
C THR A 39 -0.87 -7.07 11.57
N THR A 40 -1.32 -8.26 11.94
CA THR A 40 -0.89 -9.50 11.30
C THR A 40 -1.23 -9.47 9.82
N GLY A 41 -0.22 -9.70 8.99
CA GLY A 41 -0.43 -9.78 7.55
C GLY A 41 -0.53 -8.44 6.84
N ALA A 42 -0.44 -7.31 7.56
CA ALA A 42 -0.55 -6.01 6.91
C ALA A 42 0.53 -5.80 5.85
N GLY A 43 1.75 -6.29 6.11
CA GLY A 43 2.82 -6.19 5.14
C GLY A 43 2.54 -6.99 3.87
N ASP A 44 1.94 -8.16 4.01
CA ASP A 44 1.58 -8.98 2.85
C ASP A 44 0.45 -8.33 2.06
N VAL A 45 -0.53 -7.74 2.76
CA VAL A 45 -1.62 -7.02 2.10
C VAL A 45 -1.06 -5.82 1.34
N PHE A 46 -0.13 -5.10 1.95
CA PHE A 46 0.52 -3.96 1.29
C PHE A 46 1.19 -4.42 -0.01
N ARG A 47 2.00 -5.46 0.05
CA ARG A 47 2.73 -5.94 -1.12
C ARG A 47 1.79 -6.43 -2.21
N GLY A 48 0.75 -7.16 -1.84
CA GLY A 48 -0.22 -7.64 -2.82
C GLY A 48 -0.97 -6.49 -3.48
N ALA A 49 -1.37 -5.50 -2.70
CA ALA A 49 -2.06 -4.33 -3.22
C ALA A 49 -1.15 -3.50 -4.14
N LEU A 50 0.12 -3.36 -3.74
CA LEU A 50 1.07 -2.62 -4.56
C LEU A 50 1.25 -3.29 -5.92
N LEU A 51 1.37 -4.62 -5.92
CA LEU A 51 1.51 -5.37 -7.15
C LEU A 51 0.26 -5.25 -8.02
N PHE A 52 -0.91 -5.37 -7.41
CA PHE A 52 -2.17 -5.22 -8.14
C PHE A 52 -2.25 -3.86 -8.82
N SER A 53 -1.92 -2.80 -8.08
CA SER A 53 -1.97 -1.44 -8.60
C SER A 53 -0.94 -1.26 -9.72
N LEU A 54 0.25 -1.85 -9.57
CA LEU A 54 1.27 -1.82 -10.59
C LEU A 54 0.77 -2.46 -11.89
N LEU A 55 0.18 -3.64 -11.78
CA LEU A 55 -0.32 -4.38 -12.94
C LEU A 55 -1.49 -3.67 -13.60
N ARG A 56 -2.23 -2.89 -12.84
CA ARG A 56 -3.34 -2.11 -13.35
C ARG A 56 -2.83 -0.87 -14.11
N GLY A 57 -1.57 -0.50 -13.94
CA GLY A 57 -0.98 0.63 -14.62
C GLY A 57 -1.12 1.95 -13.90
N ASP A 58 -1.35 1.91 -12.60
CA ASP A 58 -1.51 3.14 -11.81
C ASP A 58 -0.19 3.90 -11.70
N ALA A 59 -0.28 5.22 -11.52
CA ALA A 59 0.88 6.05 -11.27
C ALA A 59 1.48 5.71 -9.90
N PRO A 60 2.78 5.94 -9.69
CA PRO A 60 3.43 5.58 -8.42
C PRO A 60 2.77 6.15 -7.17
N GLU A 61 2.30 7.39 -7.22
CA GLU A 61 1.60 7.98 -6.07
C GLU A 61 0.32 7.22 -5.76
N VAL A 62 -0.40 6.84 -6.79
CA VAL A 62 -1.64 6.08 -6.64
C VAL A 62 -1.33 4.70 -6.08
N MET A 63 -0.27 4.06 -6.58
CA MET A 63 0.16 2.76 -6.09
C MET A 63 0.41 2.78 -4.59
N LEU A 64 1.14 3.79 -4.12
CA LEU A 64 1.44 3.91 -2.70
C LEU A 64 0.19 4.14 -1.85
N ARG A 65 -0.67 5.05 -2.31
CA ARG A 65 -1.91 5.32 -1.57
C ARG A 65 -2.80 4.09 -1.52
N PHE A 66 -2.90 3.38 -2.63
CA PHE A 66 -3.70 2.17 -2.71
C PHE A 66 -3.18 1.11 -1.74
N ALA A 67 -1.86 0.89 -1.74
CA ALA A 67 -1.25 -0.10 -0.87
C ALA A 67 -1.37 0.30 0.60
N ASN A 68 -1.16 1.59 0.91
CA ASN A 68 -1.31 2.08 2.28
C ASN A 68 -2.75 1.91 2.77
N ALA A 69 -3.73 2.21 1.90
CA ALA A 69 -5.14 2.07 2.27
C ALA A 69 -5.51 0.62 2.53
N ALA A 70 -5.02 -0.28 1.67
CA ALA A 70 -5.27 -1.72 1.84
C ALA A 70 -4.69 -2.22 3.15
N ALA A 71 -3.45 -1.83 3.44
CA ALA A 71 -2.79 -2.25 4.68
C ALA A 71 -3.51 -1.69 5.91
N ALA A 72 -3.94 -0.43 5.85
CA ALA A 72 -4.67 0.19 6.96
C ALA A 72 -5.97 -0.55 7.23
N LEU A 73 -6.70 -0.88 6.19
CA LEU A 73 -7.95 -1.64 6.35
C LEU A 73 -7.71 -3.01 6.95
N SER A 74 -6.63 -3.68 6.54
CA SER A 74 -6.34 -5.00 7.08
C SER A 74 -6.06 -4.94 8.57
N CYS A 75 -5.50 -3.84 9.05
CA CYS A 75 -5.22 -3.65 10.48
C CYS A 75 -6.46 -3.48 11.32
N THR A 76 -7.61 -3.14 10.70
CA THR A 76 -8.86 -2.96 11.44
C THR A 76 -9.63 -4.27 11.62
N ARG A 77 -9.09 -5.39 11.14
CA ARG A 77 -9.75 -6.69 11.16
C ARG A 77 -8.88 -7.72 11.82
N GLU A 78 -9.53 -8.75 12.35
CA GLU A 78 -8.81 -9.84 13.00
C GLU A 78 -8.38 -10.89 11.99
N GLY A 79 -7.12 -11.30 12.10
CA GLY A 79 -6.59 -12.41 11.33
C GLY A 79 -6.34 -12.08 9.88
N ALA A 80 -5.49 -12.89 9.24
CA ALA A 80 -5.07 -12.63 7.88
C ALA A 80 -6.22 -12.75 6.88
N ILE A 81 -7.11 -13.72 7.09
CA ILE A 81 -8.23 -13.93 6.16
C ILE A 81 -9.24 -12.81 6.27
N GLY A 82 -9.61 -12.46 7.50
CA GLY A 82 -10.54 -11.37 7.71
C GLY A 82 -9.95 -10.01 7.36
N GLY A 83 -8.63 -9.93 7.27
CA GLY A 83 -7.95 -8.69 6.99
C GLY A 83 -7.83 -8.33 5.51
N VAL A 84 -8.19 -9.24 4.60
CA VAL A 84 -8.07 -8.95 3.16
C VAL A 84 -9.22 -8.05 2.73
N PRO A 85 -8.94 -6.79 2.38
CA PRO A 85 -10.03 -5.86 2.03
C PRO A 85 -10.44 -6.01 0.56
N ALA A 86 -11.70 -5.63 0.29
CA ALA A 86 -12.20 -5.58 -1.07
C ALA A 86 -11.75 -4.28 -1.73
N LEU A 87 -11.64 -4.30 -3.05
CA LEU A 87 -11.23 -3.14 -3.82
C LEU A 87 -12.07 -1.91 -3.51
N LYS A 88 -13.39 -2.09 -3.41
CA LYS A 88 -14.29 -0.97 -3.13
C LYS A 88 -13.98 -0.32 -1.77
N GLU A 89 -13.65 -1.14 -0.78
CA GLU A 89 -13.31 -0.62 0.54
C GLU A 89 -12.02 0.20 0.50
N ILE A 90 -11.03 -0.29 -0.27
CA ILE A 90 -9.76 0.43 -0.41
C ILE A 90 -10.00 1.80 -1.06
N GLU A 91 -10.82 1.82 -2.09
CA GLU A 91 -11.11 3.08 -2.80
C GLU A 91 -11.84 4.07 -1.89
N GLN A 92 -12.69 3.58 -1.00
CA GLN A 92 -13.38 4.45 -0.05
C GLN A 92 -12.40 5.10 0.92
N VAL A 93 -11.41 4.35 1.38
CA VAL A 93 -10.39 4.90 2.27
C VAL A 93 -9.56 5.94 1.54
N MET A 94 -9.18 5.66 0.30
CA MET A 94 -8.37 6.58 -0.50
C MET A 94 -9.08 7.90 -0.75
N ALA A 95 -10.42 7.90 -0.77
CA ALA A 95 -11.20 9.11 -1.00
C ALA A 95 -11.24 10.03 0.21
N GLN A 96 -10.80 9.58 1.38
CA GLN A 96 -10.78 10.40 2.58
C GLN A 96 -9.70 11.47 2.49
N PRO A 97 -9.97 12.68 2.99
CA PRO A 97 -8.99 13.77 2.96
C PRO A 97 -7.77 13.49 3.83
#